data_8600683aa68daab6e5472ce85b2745b1
#
_entry.id   8600683aa68daab6e5472ce85b2745b1
#
_cell.length_a   1.000
_cell.length_b   1.000
_cell.length_c   1.000
_cell.angle_alpha   90.00
_cell.angle_beta   90.00
_cell.angle_gamma   90.00
#
_symmetry.space_group_name_H-M   'P 1'
#
loop_
_entity.id
_entity.type
_entity.pdbx_description
1 polymer ?
#
loop_
_entity_poly.entity_id
_entity_poly.type
_entity_poly.pdbx_seq_one_letter_code
_entity_poly.pdbx_strand_id
1 'polypeptide(L)'
;KSFAQFLVQFDRADIELLSCRYDDGALLLRLANTCDRKVPTSLTMFAPIAAASSTTLAGDHKSKLPVKDGSVALELSPWDIRQVRLTLG
;
A
#
# COMPACT_ATOMS: atom_id res chain seq x y z
N LYS A 1 10.13 12.06 -9.97
CA LYS A 1 9.23 11.33 -9.06
C LYS A 1 8.14 12.25 -8.54
N SER A 2 6.94 11.71 -8.37
CA SER A 2 5.87 12.46 -7.75
C SER A 2 6.14 12.62 -6.25
N PHE A 3 5.49 13.60 -5.63
CA PHE A 3 5.60 13.83 -4.19
C PHE A 3 5.22 12.57 -3.40
N ALA A 4 4.18 11.86 -3.86
CA ALA A 4 3.72 10.65 -3.19
C ALA A 4 4.80 9.56 -3.15
N GLN A 5 5.65 9.48 -4.16
CA GLN A 5 6.71 8.48 -4.20
C GLN A 5 7.84 8.76 -3.22
N PHE A 6 7.96 9.98 -2.71
CA PHE A 6 8.88 10.29 -1.62
C PHE A 6 8.30 9.83 -0.28
N LEU A 7 6.98 9.88 -0.14
CA LEU A 7 6.32 9.56 1.12
C LEU A 7 6.16 8.07 1.33
N VAL A 8 6.04 7.30 0.25
CA VAL A 8 5.75 5.87 0.29
C VAL A 8 6.89 5.12 -0.38
N GLN A 9 7.43 4.13 0.32
CA GLN A 9 8.54 3.34 -0.19
C GLN A 9 8.21 1.86 -0.13
N PHE A 10 8.63 1.14 -1.15
CA PHE A 10 8.51 -0.31 -1.24
C PHE A 10 9.88 -0.93 -1.34
N ASP A 11 10.03 -2.13 -0.81
CA ASP A 11 11.28 -2.88 -0.89
C ASP A 11 11.43 -3.66 -2.20
N ARG A 12 10.45 -3.52 -3.12
CA ARG A 12 10.47 -4.23 -4.41
C ARG A 12 10.20 -3.25 -5.53
N ALA A 13 11.06 -3.33 -6.56
CA ALA A 13 10.92 -2.48 -7.73
C ALA A 13 9.71 -2.84 -8.60
N ASP A 14 9.21 -4.07 -8.46
CA ASP A 14 8.06 -4.57 -9.23
C ASP A 14 6.73 -3.97 -8.78
N ILE A 15 6.70 -3.34 -7.62
CA ILE A 15 5.49 -2.72 -7.09
C ILE A 15 5.49 -1.26 -7.44
N GLU A 16 4.42 -0.81 -8.08
CA GLU A 16 4.29 0.56 -8.54
C GLU A 16 3.14 1.26 -7.82
N LEU A 17 3.40 2.48 -7.37
CA LEU A 17 2.38 3.32 -6.77
C LEU A 17 1.63 4.05 -7.88
N LEU A 18 0.37 3.70 -8.07
CA LEU A 18 -0.46 4.31 -9.12
C LEU A 18 -1.11 5.60 -8.68
N SER A 19 -1.52 5.67 -7.41
CA SER A 19 -2.13 6.88 -6.87
C SER A 19 -2.01 6.89 -5.36
N CYS A 20 -2.06 8.10 -4.80
CA CYS A 20 -2.04 8.32 -3.36
C CYS A 20 -2.92 9.53 -3.08
N ARG A 21 -3.90 9.38 -2.19
CA ARG A 21 -4.74 10.51 -1.80
C ARG A 21 -5.10 10.41 -0.33
N TYR A 22 -5.41 11.55 0.25
CA TYR A 22 -5.88 11.63 1.62
C TYR A 22 -7.39 11.60 1.63
N ASP A 23 -7.97 10.77 2.50
CA ASP A 23 -9.41 10.63 2.59
C ASP A 23 -9.79 10.28 4.03
N ASP A 24 -10.56 11.15 4.66
CA ASP A 24 -11.15 10.92 5.98
C ASP A 24 -10.12 10.40 7.01
N GLY A 25 -9.00 11.11 7.13
CA GLY A 25 -7.98 10.80 8.13
C GLY A 25 -7.07 9.65 7.78
N ALA A 26 -7.12 9.16 6.56
CA ALA A 26 -6.29 8.06 6.11
C ALA A 26 -5.73 8.34 4.72
N LEU A 27 -4.66 7.65 4.38
CA LEU A 27 -4.10 7.68 3.04
C LEU A 27 -4.62 6.48 2.26
N LEU A 28 -5.13 6.72 1.08
CA LEU A 28 -5.56 5.68 0.16
C LEU A 28 -4.51 5.55 -0.93
N LEU A 29 -3.93 4.37 -1.02
CA LEU A 29 -2.91 4.06 -2.00
C LEU A 29 -3.46 3.04 -2.98
N ARG A 30 -3.13 3.21 -4.25
CA ARG A 30 -3.45 2.22 -5.27
C ARG A 30 -2.14 1.70 -5.82
N LEU A 31 -1.93 0.39 -5.68
CA LEU A 31 -0.67 -0.27 -5.99
C LEU A 31 -0.87 -1.28 -7.09
N ALA A 32 0.15 -1.47 -7.91
CA ALA A 32 0.13 -2.50 -8.94
C ALA A 32 1.37 -3.37 -8.84
N ASN A 33 1.18 -4.69 -8.96
CA ASN A 33 2.28 -5.61 -9.18
C ASN A 33 2.49 -5.72 -10.68
N THR A 34 3.65 -5.25 -11.16
CA THR A 34 3.97 -5.24 -12.58
C THR A 34 4.77 -6.48 -12.99
N CYS A 35 4.68 -7.55 -12.20
CA CYS A 35 5.41 -8.77 -12.42
C CYS A 35 4.44 -9.92 -12.70
N ASP A 36 4.91 -10.94 -13.39
CA ASP A 36 4.11 -12.11 -13.74
C ASP A 36 4.09 -13.18 -12.65
N ARG A 37 4.54 -12.83 -11.44
CA ARG A 37 4.55 -13.72 -10.29
C ARG A 37 4.03 -12.98 -9.06
N LYS A 38 3.69 -13.76 -8.02
CA LYS A 38 3.29 -13.21 -6.74
C LYS A 38 4.50 -12.53 -6.07
N VAL A 39 4.30 -11.33 -5.58
CA VAL A 39 5.38 -10.52 -4.99
C VAL A 39 5.03 -10.14 -3.57
N PRO A 40 5.78 -10.65 -2.57
CA PRO A 40 5.68 -10.12 -1.21
C PRO A 40 6.45 -8.80 -1.14
N THR A 41 5.90 -7.82 -0.44
CA THR A 41 6.53 -6.53 -0.31
C THR A 41 6.28 -5.92 1.05
N SER A 42 7.15 -5.03 1.47
CA SER A 42 6.97 -4.19 2.65
C SER A 42 6.80 -2.76 2.22
N LEU A 43 5.83 -2.09 2.83
CA LEU A 43 5.53 -0.71 2.56
C LEU A 43 5.88 0.13 3.77
N THR A 44 6.69 1.17 3.57
CA THR A 44 7.06 2.11 4.63
C THR A 44 6.72 3.52 4.21
N MET A 45 6.54 4.39 5.20
CA MET A 45 6.26 5.80 4.97
C MET A 45 7.18 6.66 5.81
N PHE A 46 7.14 7.96 5.54
CA PHE A 46 7.91 8.95 6.30
C PHE A 46 7.51 8.98 7.78
N ALA A 47 6.30 8.55 8.11
CA ALA A 47 5.79 8.49 9.48
C ALA A 47 5.35 7.05 9.78
N PRO A 48 5.35 6.63 11.07
CA PRO A 48 4.92 5.28 11.41
C PRO A 48 3.48 5.02 11.01
N ILE A 49 3.21 3.83 10.51
CA ILE A 49 1.87 3.40 10.15
C ILE A 49 1.24 2.75 11.36
N ALA A 50 0.09 3.28 11.81
CA ALA A 50 -0.62 2.73 12.96
C ALA A 50 -1.51 1.55 12.59
N ALA A 51 -2.14 1.62 11.42
CA ALA A 51 -3.05 0.58 10.96
C ALA A 51 -3.10 0.57 9.44
N ALA A 52 -3.39 -0.58 8.87
CA ALA A 52 -3.51 -0.72 7.43
C ALA A 52 -4.58 -1.73 7.09
N SER A 53 -5.23 -1.54 5.96
CA SER A 53 -6.19 -2.50 5.43
C SER A 53 -6.12 -2.52 3.92
N SER A 54 -6.42 -3.68 3.35
CA SER A 54 -6.56 -3.85 1.91
C SER A 54 -8.04 -3.78 1.57
N THR A 55 -8.39 -3.03 0.53
CA THR A 55 -9.77 -2.92 0.09
C THR A 55 -9.87 -3.26 -1.39
N THR A 56 -11.09 -3.54 -1.86
CA THR A 56 -11.35 -3.59 -3.29
C THR A 56 -11.24 -2.19 -3.86
N LEU A 57 -11.13 -2.06 -5.16
CA LEU A 57 -11.06 -0.74 -5.80
C LEU A 57 -12.32 0.09 -5.52
N ALA A 58 -13.45 -0.59 -5.29
CA ALA A 58 -14.70 0.08 -4.91
C ALA A 58 -14.75 0.44 -3.43
N GLY A 59 -13.84 -0.11 -2.61
CA GLY A 59 -13.81 0.17 -1.17
C GLY A 59 -14.80 -0.66 -0.35
N ASP A 60 -15.44 -1.63 -0.97
CA ASP A 60 -16.53 -2.39 -0.32
C ASP A 60 -16.04 -3.49 0.61
N HIS A 61 -14.87 -4.04 0.34
CA HIS A 61 -14.35 -5.17 1.09
C HIS A 61 -13.03 -4.78 1.74
N LYS A 62 -12.91 -5.02 3.05
CA LYS A 62 -11.71 -4.65 3.79
C LYS A 62 -11.11 -5.86 4.49
N SER A 63 -9.81 -5.99 4.39
CA SER A 63 -9.03 -7.00 5.12
C SER A 63 -7.89 -6.29 5.84
N LYS A 64 -7.74 -6.55 7.13
CA LYS A 64 -6.64 -5.96 7.89
C LYS A 64 -5.31 -6.49 7.39
N LEU A 65 -4.33 -5.60 7.31
CA LEU A 65 -2.96 -5.95 6.99
C LEU A 65 -2.11 -5.84 8.24
N PRO A 66 -1.15 -6.76 8.43
CA PRO A 66 -0.27 -6.70 9.60
C PRO A 66 0.64 -5.48 9.53
N VAL A 67 0.75 -4.76 10.64
CA VAL A 67 1.67 -3.65 10.79
C VAL A 67 2.70 -4.05 11.83
N LYS A 68 3.97 -3.98 11.47
CA LYS A 68 5.08 -4.32 12.36
C LYS A 68 6.16 -3.27 12.23
N ASP A 69 6.55 -2.69 13.35
CA ASP A 69 7.59 -1.65 13.41
C ASP A 69 7.30 -0.47 12.47
N GLY A 70 6.02 -0.13 12.35
CA GLY A 70 5.61 0.97 11.48
C GLY A 70 5.57 0.66 10.00
N SER A 71 5.76 -0.60 9.62
CA SER A 71 5.74 -1.06 8.24
C SER A 71 4.59 -2.03 8.00
N VAL A 72 4.13 -2.10 6.78
CA VAL A 72 3.04 -3.00 6.38
C VAL A 72 3.59 -4.06 5.46
N ALA A 73 3.33 -5.33 5.80
CA ALA A 73 3.66 -6.46 4.94
C ALA A 73 2.43 -6.87 4.14
N LEU A 74 2.60 -7.03 2.84
CA LEU A 74 1.51 -7.48 1.98
C LEU A 74 2.07 -8.26 0.80
N GLU A 75 1.17 -8.98 0.12
CA GLU A 75 1.54 -9.79 -1.01
C GLU A 75 0.55 -9.52 -2.13
N LEU A 76 1.06 -9.26 -3.32
CA LEU A 76 0.23 -9.00 -4.48
C LEU A 76 0.35 -10.15 -5.48
N SER A 77 -0.78 -10.57 -6.02
CA SER A 77 -0.84 -11.57 -7.08
C SER A 77 -0.29 -10.99 -8.38
N PRO A 78 0.06 -11.83 -9.37
CA PRO A 78 0.57 -11.33 -10.65
C PRO A 78 -0.38 -10.30 -11.28
N TRP A 79 0.16 -9.18 -11.69
CA TRP A 79 -0.57 -8.09 -12.36
C TRP A 79 -1.75 -7.54 -11.55
N ASP A 80 -1.75 -7.78 -10.23
CA ASP A 80 -2.82 -7.35 -9.35
C ASP A 80 -2.75 -5.85 -9.10
N ILE A 81 -3.92 -5.21 -9.02
CA ILE A 81 -4.03 -3.83 -8.59
C ILE A 81 -4.77 -3.85 -7.27
N ARG A 82 -4.17 -3.26 -6.24
CA ARG A 82 -4.71 -3.31 -4.89
C ARG A 82 -4.82 -1.92 -4.31
N GLN A 83 -5.91 -1.67 -3.59
CA GLN A 83 -6.08 -0.43 -2.84
C GLN A 83 -5.80 -0.71 -1.37
N VAL A 84 -4.97 0.15 -0.77
CA VAL A 84 -4.56 0.02 0.62
C VAL A 84 -4.91 1.30 1.34
N ARG A 85 -5.53 1.17 2.52
CA ARG A 85 -5.87 2.30 3.36
C ARG A 85 -4.91 2.29 4.55
N LEU A 86 -4.20 3.40 4.75
CA LEU A 86 -3.22 3.54 5.83
C LEU A 86 -3.68 4.60 6.81
N THR A 87 -3.61 4.28 8.10
CA THR A 87 -3.81 5.24 9.17
C THR A 87 -2.45 5.48 9.80
N LEU A 88 -2.02 6.74 9.88
CA LEU A 88 -0.73 7.09 10.46
C LEU A 88 -0.87 7.29 11.97
N GLY A 89 0.18 6.91 12.68
CA GLY A 89 0.23 7.05 14.13
C GLY A 89 0.60 8.44 14.59
#